data_ed2c35d153a0beb35610a4ce6dd499cc
#
_entry.id   ed2c35d153a0beb35610a4ce6dd499cc
#
_cell.length_a   1.000
_cell.length_b   1.000
_cell.length_c   1.000
_cell.angle_alpha   90.00
_cell.angle_beta   90.00
_cell.angle_gamma   90.00
#
_symmetry.space_group_name_H-M   'P 1'
#
loop_
_entity.id
_entity.type
_entity.pdbx_description
1 polymer ?
#
loop_
_entity_poly.entity_id
_entity_poly.type
_entity_poly.pdbx_seq_one_letter_code
_entity_poly.pdbx_strand_id
1 'polypeptide(L)'
;DEAFKDYWKHDDKEKNYEIACRAAAEYPGDMPYLEWLASAEFYLAFLRGDDAEYRALLESAVGHYRTVLDRADDGKLLAQARHGIVLSLHHLGRNAEARAFAEAEEDERKRGEMLVFCLEGEAKRQHCQKLADGALFELLMRLRDIGGLEACDAAERIVGLLFPDGNLGFLHNTLQNNAVQKAFLLCAAQRWDEAVDALRTARRHAEAMERLYAEFGGRTFRYTAGLFDLLAADVPKPETDDTDVDDFLRCLKNNRCFDPLRGRADFQALASPRCGS
;
A
#
# COMPACT_ATOMS: atom_id res chain seq x y z
N ASP A 1 23.12 21.84 18.50
CA ASP A 1 22.91 21.87 17.40
C ASP A 1 22.11 22.93 16.71
N GLU A 2 22.67 24.16 16.74
CA GLU A 2 22.09 25.28 15.98
C GLU A 2 22.25 25.08 14.48
N ALA A 3 23.34 24.48 14.01
CA ALA A 3 23.55 24.16 12.59
C ALA A 3 22.48 23.21 12.06
N PHE A 4 22.06 22.22 12.87
CA PHE A 4 20.98 21.29 12.52
C PHE A 4 19.62 22.01 12.43
N LYS A 5 19.33 22.96 13.31
CA LYS A 5 18.09 23.74 13.26
C LYS A 5 18.06 24.73 12.08
N ASP A 6 19.21 25.23 11.66
CA ASP A 6 19.34 26.16 10.55
C ASP A 6 19.16 25.49 9.18
N TYR A 7 19.58 24.23 9.03
CA TYR A 7 19.45 23.44 7.81
C TYR A 7 18.01 23.36 7.29
N TRP A 8 17.06 23.07 8.19
CA TRP A 8 15.65 22.91 7.82
C TRP A 8 14.89 24.22 7.65
N LYS A 9 15.48 25.34 8.05
CA LYS A 9 14.84 26.66 7.93
C LYS A 9 15.03 27.33 6.57
N HIS A 10 16.04 26.90 5.80
CA HIS A 10 16.39 27.54 4.54
C HIS A 10 16.21 26.52 3.40
N ASP A 11 15.35 26.84 2.42
CA ASP A 11 15.24 26.07 1.17
C ASP A 11 16.41 26.36 0.20
N ASP A 12 17.50 26.94 0.71
CA ASP A 12 18.72 27.27 0.01
C ASP A 12 19.68 26.06 0.04
N LYS A 13 19.73 25.29 -1.04
CA LYS A 13 20.53 24.08 -1.15
C LYS A 13 22.04 24.34 -1.11
N GLU A 14 22.49 25.49 -1.63
CA GLU A 14 23.91 25.87 -1.59
C GLU A 14 24.36 26.16 -0.18
N LYS A 15 23.58 26.96 0.55
CA LYS A 15 23.85 27.26 1.95
C LYS A 15 23.77 26.00 2.83
N ASN A 16 22.81 25.12 2.57
CA ASN A 16 22.69 23.84 3.27
C ASN A 16 23.94 22.97 3.07
N TYR A 17 24.47 22.91 1.85
CA TYR A 17 25.71 22.20 1.54
C TYR A 17 26.91 22.81 2.27
N GLU A 18 27.06 24.15 2.27
CA GLU A 18 28.14 24.82 3.01
C GLU A 18 28.09 24.51 4.51
N ILE A 19 26.90 24.50 5.12
CA ILE A 19 26.72 24.16 6.54
C ILE A 19 27.09 22.70 6.78
N ALA A 20 26.64 21.79 5.94
CA ALA A 20 26.92 20.35 6.05
C ALA A 20 28.44 20.07 5.90
N CYS A 21 29.11 20.71 4.94
CA CYS A 21 30.57 20.63 4.78
C CYS A 21 31.32 21.06 6.05
N ARG A 22 30.93 22.20 6.64
CA ARG A 22 31.56 22.67 7.88
C ARG A 22 31.33 21.72 9.05
N ALA A 23 30.11 21.21 9.21
CA ALA A 23 29.78 20.28 10.28
C ALA A 23 30.55 18.96 10.14
N ALA A 24 30.63 18.38 8.96
CA ALA A 24 31.39 17.15 8.70
C ALA A 24 32.91 17.37 8.89
N ALA A 25 33.44 18.55 8.56
CA ALA A 25 34.86 18.88 8.78
C ALA A 25 35.18 19.11 10.27
N GLU A 26 34.27 19.70 11.04
CA GLU A 26 34.43 19.95 12.47
C GLU A 26 34.26 18.65 13.28
N TYR A 27 33.39 17.74 12.82
CA TYR A 27 33.08 16.46 13.48
C TYR A 27 33.28 15.27 12.54
N PRO A 28 34.49 14.93 12.11
CA PRO A 28 34.76 13.97 11.03
C PRO A 28 34.43 12.50 11.38
N GLY A 29 34.11 12.21 12.65
CA GLY A 29 33.70 10.90 13.13
C GLY A 29 32.19 10.77 13.40
N ASP A 30 31.44 11.83 13.20
CA ASP A 30 30.02 11.90 13.48
C ASP A 30 29.21 11.48 12.25
N MET A 31 28.64 10.28 12.28
CA MET A 31 27.90 9.72 11.13
C MET A 31 26.63 10.48 10.76
N PRO A 32 25.84 11.03 11.68
CA PRO A 32 24.80 12.00 11.38
C PRO A 32 25.21 13.19 10.51
N TYR A 33 26.34 13.83 10.79
CA TYR A 33 26.83 14.94 9.97
C TYR A 33 27.32 14.48 8.59
N LEU A 34 27.87 13.27 8.51
CA LEU A 34 28.30 12.72 7.24
C LEU A 34 27.11 12.33 6.34
N GLU A 35 26.06 11.74 6.91
CA GLU A 35 24.78 11.49 6.22
C GLU A 35 24.17 12.78 5.69
N TRP A 36 24.23 13.79 6.51
CA TRP A 36 23.74 15.11 6.19
C TRP A 36 24.47 15.76 5.01
N LEU A 37 25.81 15.66 5.01
CA LEU A 37 26.63 16.09 3.87
C LEU A 37 26.24 15.34 2.60
N ALA A 38 26.10 14.02 2.68
CA ALA A 38 25.67 13.21 1.55
C ALA A 38 24.29 13.61 1.02
N SER A 39 23.33 13.89 1.91
CA SER A 39 22.01 14.39 1.55
C SER A 39 22.10 15.78 0.89
N ALA A 40 22.92 16.68 1.42
CA ALA A 40 23.10 18.01 0.85
C ALA A 40 23.74 17.95 -0.55
N GLU A 41 24.73 17.09 -0.77
CA GLU A 41 25.33 16.84 -2.09
C GLU A 41 24.30 16.32 -3.09
N PHE A 42 23.46 15.35 -2.68
CA PHE A 42 22.39 14.82 -3.50
C PHE A 42 21.44 15.93 -3.96
N TYR A 43 20.93 16.76 -3.04
CA TYR A 43 20.01 17.84 -3.40
C TYR A 43 20.67 18.97 -4.19
N LEU A 44 21.92 19.28 -3.91
CA LEU A 44 22.70 20.30 -4.64
C LEU A 44 22.92 19.88 -6.10
N ALA A 45 23.13 18.59 -6.35
CA ALA A 45 23.34 18.05 -7.71
C ALA A 45 22.24 18.52 -8.68
N PHE A 46 20.97 18.55 -8.25
CA PHE A 46 19.85 18.97 -9.09
C PHE A 46 19.81 20.47 -9.43
N LEU A 47 20.63 21.29 -8.78
CA LEU A 47 20.76 22.70 -9.09
C LEU A 47 21.87 22.98 -10.11
N ARG A 48 22.69 21.95 -10.43
CA ARG A 48 23.81 22.10 -11.37
C ARG A 48 23.37 21.85 -12.79
N GLY A 49 23.69 22.79 -13.67
CA GLY A 49 23.40 22.68 -15.11
C GLY A 49 24.47 21.91 -15.87
N ASP A 50 25.61 21.59 -15.24
CA ASP A 50 26.70 20.82 -15.83
C ASP A 50 26.59 19.35 -15.41
N ASP A 51 26.51 18.46 -16.40
CA ASP A 51 26.42 17.01 -16.19
C ASP A 51 27.64 16.45 -15.42
N ALA A 52 28.82 17.02 -15.55
CA ALA A 52 30.01 16.57 -14.85
C ALA A 52 29.95 16.90 -13.36
N GLU A 53 29.53 18.12 -13.01
CA GLU A 53 29.36 18.54 -11.62
C GLU A 53 28.21 17.78 -10.95
N TYR A 54 27.08 17.61 -11.66
CA TYR A 54 25.96 16.79 -11.22
C TYR A 54 26.40 15.37 -10.84
N ARG A 55 27.14 14.70 -11.74
CA ARG A 55 27.66 13.35 -11.49
C ARG A 55 28.66 13.30 -10.35
N ALA A 56 29.58 14.28 -10.26
CA ALA A 56 30.58 14.33 -9.20
C ALA A 56 29.92 14.43 -7.81
N LEU A 57 28.90 15.27 -7.66
CA LEU A 57 28.15 15.39 -6.40
C LEU A 57 27.43 14.11 -6.03
N LEU A 58 26.79 13.44 -6.98
CA LEU A 58 26.12 12.16 -6.71
C LEU A 58 27.10 11.04 -6.35
N GLU A 59 28.27 10.95 -7.01
CA GLU A 59 29.31 9.99 -6.64
C GLU A 59 29.89 10.27 -5.25
N SER A 60 30.09 11.54 -4.90
CA SER A 60 30.51 11.96 -3.56
C SER A 60 29.47 11.53 -2.51
N ALA A 61 28.19 11.82 -2.76
CA ALA A 61 27.10 11.41 -1.89
C ALA A 61 27.08 9.89 -1.66
N VAL A 62 27.22 9.08 -2.72
CA VAL A 62 27.34 7.61 -2.62
C VAL A 62 28.49 7.20 -1.72
N GLY A 63 29.66 7.85 -1.85
CA GLY A 63 30.84 7.58 -1.01
C GLY A 63 30.59 7.85 0.48
N HIS A 64 29.96 8.99 0.78
CA HIS A 64 29.62 9.36 2.15
C HIS A 64 28.56 8.43 2.75
N TYR A 65 27.47 8.14 2.04
CA TYR A 65 26.45 7.20 2.49
C TYR A 65 27.01 5.80 2.77
N ARG A 66 27.93 5.30 1.92
CA ARG A 66 28.62 4.01 2.18
C ARG A 66 29.41 4.05 3.48
N THR A 67 30.12 5.14 3.74
CA THR A 67 30.84 5.32 5.00
C THR A 67 29.91 5.28 6.20
N VAL A 68 28.71 5.89 6.07
CA VAL A 68 27.68 5.82 7.11
C VAL A 68 27.19 4.38 7.30
N LEU A 69 26.91 3.64 6.22
CA LEU A 69 26.49 2.23 6.32
C LEU A 69 27.53 1.34 6.99
N ASP A 70 28.83 1.63 6.76
CA ASP A 70 29.93 0.84 7.31
C ASP A 70 30.22 1.13 8.79
N ARG A 71 29.85 2.30 9.31
CA ARG A 71 30.30 2.78 10.62
C ARG A 71 29.20 3.17 11.60
N ALA A 72 27.97 3.37 11.13
CA ALA A 72 26.85 3.75 12.01
C ALA A 72 26.22 2.52 12.65
N ASP A 73 25.76 2.68 13.90
CA ASP A 73 25.03 1.66 14.66
C ASP A 73 23.52 1.99 14.75
N ASP A 74 23.12 3.21 14.39
CA ASP A 74 21.72 3.66 14.47
C ASP A 74 20.93 3.15 13.25
N GLY A 75 19.91 2.30 13.51
CA GLY A 75 19.10 1.69 12.46
C GLY A 75 18.33 2.69 11.59
N LYS A 76 17.94 3.86 12.13
CA LYS A 76 17.28 4.91 11.36
C LYS A 76 18.26 5.56 10.39
N LEU A 77 19.47 5.85 10.88
CA LEU A 77 20.52 6.44 10.07
C LEU A 77 20.97 5.49 8.94
N LEU A 78 21.11 4.19 9.26
CA LEU A 78 21.41 3.16 8.25
C LEU A 78 20.34 3.08 7.17
N ALA A 79 19.05 3.13 7.54
CA ALA A 79 17.95 3.14 6.57
C ALA A 79 17.95 4.41 5.70
N GLN A 80 18.25 5.58 6.27
CA GLN A 80 18.37 6.85 5.53
C GLN A 80 19.54 6.79 4.53
N ALA A 81 20.72 6.34 4.96
CA ALA A 81 21.87 6.20 4.10
C ALA A 81 21.64 5.20 2.95
N ARG A 82 20.99 4.06 3.23
CA ARG A 82 20.61 3.07 2.21
C ARG A 82 19.67 3.66 1.17
N HIS A 83 18.66 4.40 1.61
CA HIS A 83 17.74 5.09 0.70
C HIS A 83 18.48 6.14 -0.16
N GLY A 84 19.35 6.95 0.44
CA GLY A 84 20.17 7.95 -0.27
C GLY A 84 21.09 7.32 -1.33
N ILE A 85 21.73 6.18 -1.02
CA ILE A 85 22.52 5.43 -2.02
C ILE A 85 21.65 5.00 -3.19
N VAL A 86 20.48 4.41 -2.93
CA VAL A 86 19.58 3.91 -3.99
C VAL A 86 19.20 5.05 -4.92
N LEU A 87 18.79 6.20 -4.38
CA LEU A 87 18.43 7.37 -5.19
C LEU A 87 19.65 7.90 -5.99
N SER A 88 20.81 8.07 -5.36
CA SER A 88 21.99 8.59 -6.02
C SER A 88 22.46 7.67 -7.16
N LEU A 89 22.47 6.36 -6.93
CA LEU A 89 22.83 5.37 -7.95
C LEU A 89 21.80 5.30 -9.08
N HIS A 90 20.51 5.45 -8.78
CA HIS A 90 19.45 5.56 -9.82
C HIS A 90 19.73 6.74 -10.74
N HIS A 91 20.02 7.91 -10.19
CA HIS A 91 20.32 9.11 -10.96
C HIS A 91 21.65 9.05 -11.73
N LEU A 92 22.57 8.20 -11.27
CA LEU A 92 23.79 7.86 -12.01
C LEU A 92 23.57 6.80 -13.12
N GLY A 93 22.35 6.23 -13.23
CA GLY A 93 22.03 5.15 -14.17
C GLY A 93 22.56 3.77 -13.74
N ARG A 94 22.98 3.61 -12.47
CA ARG A 94 23.57 2.38 -11.91
C ARG A 94 22.50 1.53 -11.22
N ASN A 95 21.37 1.24 -11.93
CA ASN A 95 20.18 0.59 -11.36
C ASN A 95 20.46 -0.80 -10.78
N ALA A 96 21.39 -1.57 -11.36
CA ALA A 96 21.74 -2.90 -10.83
C ALA A 96 22.42 -2.82 -9.45
N GLU A 97 23.26 -1.82 -9.24
CA GLU A 97 23.90 -1.58 -7.95
C GLU A 97 22.92 -1.00 -6.93
N ALA A 98 22.08 -0.05 -7.34
CA ALA A 98 21.00 0.49 -6.52
C ALA A 98 20.09 -0.63 -5.99
N ARG A 99 19.76 -1.60 -6.85
CA ARG A 99 18.94 -2.76 -6.50
C ARG A 99 19.55 -3.60 -5.38
N ALA A 100 20.87 -3.83 -5.40
CA ALA A 100 21.55 -4.60 -4.34
C ALA A 100 21.39 -3.93 -2.96
N PHE A 101 21.45 -2.58 -2.90
CA PHE A 101 21.21 -1.85 -1.66
C PHE A 101 19.73 -1.88 -1.24
N ALA A 102 18.80 -1.78 -2.20
CA ALA A 102 17.37 -1.88 -1.91
C ALA A 102 16.99 -3.26 -1.36
N GLU A 103 17.51 -4.35 -1.96
CA GLU A 103 17.26 -5.73 -1.53
C GLU A 103 17.85 -6.05 -0.15
N ALA A 104 18.88 -5.33 0.29
CA ALA A 104 19.46 -5.45 1.62
C ALA A 104 18.66 -4.75 2.73
N GLU A 105 17.56 -4.03 2.40
CA GLU A 105 16.67 -3.42 3.40
C GLU A 105 15.81 -4.50 4.06
N GLU A 106 15.81 -4.53 5.40
CA GLU A 106 15.05 -5.51 6.18
C GLU A 106 13.57 -5.16 6.24
N ASP A 107 13.25 -3.87 6.34
CA ASP A 107 11.87 -3.39 6.31
C ASP A 107 11.28 -3.58 4.90
N GLU A 108 10.31 -4.49 4.80
CA GLU A 108 9.69 -4.87 3.53
C GLU A 108 9.04 -3.69 2.81
N ARG A 109 8.42 -2.78 3.54
CA ARG A 109 7.78 -1.59 2.96
C ARG A 109 8.83 -0.66 2.38
N LYS A 110 9.89 -0.34 3.13
CA LYS A 110 10.98 0.52 2.65
C LYS A 110 11.71 -0.11 1.46
N ARG A 111 11.97 -1.43 1.54
CA ARG A 111 12.54 -2.19 0.43
C ARG A 111 11.67 -2.05 -0.83
N GLY A 112 10.35 -2.22 -0.70
CA GLY A 112 9.40 -2.05 -1.79
C GLY A 112 9.46 -0.64 -2.39
N GLU A 113 9.45 0.40 -1.56
CA GLU A 113 9.55 1.80 -2.00
C GLU A 113 10.86 2.07 -2.77
N MET A 114 12.00 1.55 -2.30
CA MET A 114 13.29 1.70 -2.98
C MET A 114 13.38 0.95 -4.30
N LEU A 115 12.79 -0.24 -4.40
CA LEU A 115 12.80 -1.04 -5.63
C LEU A 115 12.10 -0.34 -6.80
N VAL A 116 11.18 0.60 -6.56
CA VAL A 116 10.58 1.43 -7.60
C VAL A 116 11.61 2.19 -8.43
N PHE A 117 12.71 2.61 -7.80
CA PHE A 117 13.79 3.34 -8.47
C PHE A 117 14.74 2.42 -9.23
N CYS A 118 14.79 1.13 -8.86
CA CYS A 118 15.75 0.17 -9.43
C CYS A 118 15.18 -0.65 -10.58
N LEU A 119 13.85 -0.72 -10.69
CA LEU A 119 13.16 -1.53 -11.70
C LEU A 119 12.78 -0.69 -12.91
N GLU A 120 12.64 -1.35 -14.06
CA GLU A 120 12.27 -0.72 -15.34
C GLU A 120 11.19 -1.54 -16.07
N GLY A 121 10.53 -0.91 -17.03
CA GLY A 121 9.57 -1.57 -17.92
C GLY A 121 8.42 -2.25 -17.18
N GLU A 122 8.09 -3.46 -17.60
CA GLU A 122 6.99 -4.25 -17.03
C GLU A 122 7.23 -4.66 -15.58
N ALA A 123 8.48 -4.97 -15.22
CA ALA A 123 8.84 -5.31 -13.83
C ALA A 123 8.56 -4.14 -12.86
N LYS A 124 8.89 -2.91 -13.26
CA LYS A 124 8.54 -1.70 -12.49
C LYS A 124 7.04 -1.54 -12.37
N ARG A 125 6.31 -1.66 -13.49
CA ARG A 125 4.85 -1.53 -13.51
C ARG A 125 4.19 -2.56 -12.59
N GLN A 126 4.58 -3.84 -12.69
CA GLN A 126 4.08 -4.90 -11.81
C GLN A 126 4.38 -4.62 -10.34
N HIS A 127 5.60 -4.16 -10.04
CA HIS A 127 5.97 -3.81 -8.67
C HIS A 127 5.15 -2.64 -8.13
N CYS A 128 4.95 -1.58 -8.91
CA CYS A 128 4.09 -0.45 -8.53
C CYS A 128 2.64 -0.89 -8.32
N GLN A 129 2.11 -1.80 -9.14
CA GLN A 129 0.77 -2.36 -8.94
C GLN A 129 0.66 -3.12 -7.62
N LYS A 130 1.67 -3.91 -7.22
CA LYS A 130 1.69 -4.59 -5.91
C LYS A 130 1.69 -3.60 -4.75
N LEU A 131 2.47 -2.53 -4.84
CA LEU A 131 2.46 -1.48 -3.81
C LEU A 131 1.12 -0.76 -3.74
N ALA A 132 0.50 -0.48 -4.88
CA ALA A 132 -0.81 0.16 -4.96
C ALA A 132 -1.92 -0.74 -4.38
N ASP A 133 -1.86 -2.05 -4.63
CA ASP A 133 -2.79 -3.04 -4.06
C ASP A 133 -2.68 -3.08 -2.53
N GLY A 134 -1.46 -3.16 -2.00
CA GLY A 134 -1.22 -3.09 -0.55
C GLY A 134 -1.73 -1.79 0.09
N ALA A 135 -1.49 -0.64 -0.57
CA ALA A 135 -1.97 0.66 -0.11
C ALA A 135 -3.51 0.75 -0.16
N LEU A 136 -4.14 0.18 -1.19
CA LEU A 136 -5.60 0.09 -1.29
C LEU A 136 -6.17 -0.74 -0.14
N PHE A 137 -5.59 -1.92 0.14
CA PHE A 137 -6.03 -2.76 1.25
C PHE A 137 -5.93 -2.01 2.58
N GLU A 138 -4.81 -1.35 2.87
CA GLU A 138 -4.64 -0.51 4.06
C GLU A 138 -5.70 0.60 4.14
N LEU A 139 -5.94 1.31 3.04
CA LEU A 139 -6.96 2.36 2.99
C LEU A 139 -8.35 1.81 3.33
N LEU A 140 -8.75 0.67 2.74
CA LEU A 140 -10.05 0.05 3.01
C LEU A 140 -10.17 -0.38 4.48
N MET A 141 -9.09 -0.90 5.09
CA MET A 141 -9.07 -1.22 6.52
C MET A 141 -9.23 0.04 7.38
N ARG A 142 -8.54 1.14 7.05
CA ARG A 142 -8.70 2.42 7.78
C ARG A 142 -10.09 3.03 7.63
N LEU A 143 -10.70 2.95 6.45
CA LEU A 143 -12.08 3.39 6.26
C LEU A 143 -13.04 2.57 7.14
N ARG A 144 -12.84 1.26 7.24
CA ARG A 144 -13.61 0.40 8.17
C ARG A 144 -13.42 0.82 9.62
N ASP A 145 -12.19 1.14 10.06
CA ASP A 145 -11.88 1.57 11.41
C ASP A 145 -12.48 2.95 11.74
N ILE A 146 -12.49 3.88 10.77
CA ILE A 146 -13.18 5.18 10.87
C ILE A 146 -14.67 4.95 11.09
N GLY A 147 -15.26 4.00 10.37
CA GLY A 147 -16.67 3.63 10.50
C GLY A 147 -17.63 4.65 9.91
N GLY A 148 -18.94 4.36 10.08
CA GLY A 148 -20.02 5.22 9.57
C GLY A 148 -20.39 4.93 8.11
N LEU A 149 -21.58 5.41 7.71
CA LEU A 149 -22.13 5.16 6.36
C LEU A 149 -21.28 5.80 5.27
N GLU A 150 -20.74 6.99 5.54
CA GLU A 150 -19.90 7.71 4.59
C GLU A 150 -18.61 6.95 4.28
N ALA A 151 -17.99 6.32 5.28
CA ALA A 151 -16.78 5.50 5.08
C ALA A 151 -17.09 4.23 4.28
N CYS A 152 -18.24 3.60 4.54
CA CYS A 152 -18.71 2.45 3.74
C CYS A 152 -18.94 2.83 2.28
N ASP A 153 -19.60 3.96 2.02
CA ASP A 153 -19.86 4.46 0.66
C ASP A 153 -18.54 4.86 -0.05
N ALA A 154 -17.59 5.42 0.68
CA ALA A 154 -16.27 5.76 0.13
C ALA A 154 -15.52 4.50 -0.31
N ALA A 155 -15.51 3.45 0.50
CA ALA A 155 -14.87 2.17 0.17
C ALA A 155 -15.44 1.56 -1.12
N GLU A 156 -16.78 1.49 -1.25
CA GLU A 156 -17.47 0.99 -2.44
C GLU A 156 -17.10 1.80 -3.69
N ARG A 157 -17.10 3.14 -3.59
CA ARG A 157 -16.77 4.03 -4.72
C ARG A 157 -15.32 3.92 -5.15
N ILE A 158 -14.38 3.84 -4.20
CA ILE A 158 -12.94 3.70 -4.50
C ILE A 158 -12.70 2.40 -5.27
N VAL A 159 -13.23 1.28 -4.78
CA VAL A 159 -13.05 -0.02 -5.46
C VAL A 159 -13.73 0.00 -6.83
N GLY A 160 -14.95 0.53 -6.96
CA GLY A 160 -15.64 0.63 -8.25
C GLY A 160 -14.92 1.51 -9.27
N LEU A 161 -14.21 2.56 -8.83
CA LEU A 161 -13.38 3.39 -9.69
C LEU A 161 -12.13 2.66 -10.19
N LEU A 162 -11.49 1.89 -9.32
CA LEU A 162 -10.24 1.19 -9.63
C LEU A 162 -10.45 -0.09 -10.43
N PHE A 163 -11.62 -0.74 -10.26
CA PHE A 163 -11.99 -1.99 -10.92
C PHE A 163 -13.34 -1.84 -11.64
N PRO A 164 -13.42 -1.02 -12.69
CA PRO A 164 -14.68 -0.73 -13.39
C PRO A 164 -15.26 -1.93 -14.13
N ASP A 165 -14.45 -2.95 -14.40
CA ASP A 165 -14.86 -4.22 -15.01
C ASP A 165 -15.47 -5.23 -14.01
N GLY A 166 -15.41 -4.93 -12.71
CA GLY A 166 -15.94 -5.79 -11.66
C GLY A 166 -15.10 -7.05 -11.37
N ASN A 167 -13.92 -7.18 -11.97
CA ASN A 167 -12.98 -8.27 -11.69
C ASN A 167 -12.20 -7.98 -10.41
N LEU A 168 -12.84 -8.25 -9.26
CA LEU A 168 -12.41 -7.81 -7.93
C LEU A 168 -11.53 -8.84 -7.19
N GLY A 169 -11.51 -10.11 -7.63
CA GLY A 169 -10.80 -11.16 -6.91
C GLY A 169 -11.17 -11.21 -5.43
N PHE A 170 -10.18 -11.20 -4.55
CA PHE A 170 -10.40 -11.24 -3.09
C PHE A 170 -11.00 -9.94 -2.49
N LEU A 171 -11.06 -8.84 -3.24
CA LEU A 171 -11.75 -7.63 -2.79
C LEU A 171 -13.25 -7.85 -2.59
N HIS A 172 -13.84 -8.90 -3.19
CA HIS A 172 -15.21 -9.28 -2.91
C HIS A 172 -15.44 -9.56 -1.42
N ASN A 173 -14.51 -10.21 -0.72
CA ASN A 173 -14.62 -10.45 0.73
C ASN A 173 -14.61 -9.12 1.51
N THR A 174 -13.70 -8.20 1.15
CA THR A 174 -13.64 -6.87 1.78
C THR A 174 -14.94 -6.10 1.59
N LEU A 175 -15.51 -6.10 0.37
CA LEU A 175 -16.75 -5.40 0.08
C LEU A 175 -17.97 -6.10 0.67
N GLN A 176 -17.98 -7.43 0.81
CA GLN A 176 -19.00 -8.17 1.55
C GLN A 176 -19.07 -7.68 3.01
N ASN A 177 -17.92 -7.65 3.68
CA ASN A 177 -17.84 -7.20 5.07
C ASN A 177 -18.24 -5.72 5.21
N ASN A 178 -17.82 -4.88 4.28
CA ASN A 178 -18.23 -3.46 4.23
C ASN A 178 -19.76 -3.31 4.09
N ALA A 179 -20.40 -4.08 3.21
CA ALA A 179 -21.83 -4.02 2.99
C ALA A 179 -22.61 -4.57 4.21
N VAL A 180 -22.12 -5.60 4.91
CA VAL A 180 -22.69 -6.07 6.17
C VAL A 180 -22.60 -4.99 7.26
N GLN A 181 -21.44 -4.34 7.39
CA GLN A 181 -21.27 -3.23 8.35
C GLN A 181 -22.21 -2.07 8.04
N LYS A 182 -22.35 -1.71 6.77
CA LYS A 182 -23.31 -0.69 6.30
C LYS A 182 -24.74 -1.06 6.70
N ALA A 183 -25.13 -2.34 6.54
CA ALA A 183 -26.44 -2.81 6.95
C ALA A 183 -26.67 -2.69 8.47
N PHE A 184 -25.68 -2.98 9.32
CA PHE A 184 -25.75 -2.76 10.77
C PHE A 184 -26.03 -1.29 11.11
N LEU A 185 -25.30 -0.37 10.48
CA LEU A 185 -25.46 1.06 10.69
C LEU A 185 -26.84 1.56 10.25
N LEU A 186 -27.33 1.04 9.12
CA LEU A 186 -28.66 1.37 8.60
C LEU A 186 -29.78 0.81 9.49
N CYS A 187 -29.62 -0.40 10.02
CA CYS A 187 -30.54 -0.96 11.01
C CYS A 187 -30.58 -0.11 12.29
N ALA A 188 -29.43 0.32 12.80
CA ALA A 188 -29.36 1.20 13.96
C ALA A 188 -30.05 2.56 13.71
N ALA A 189 -29.99 3.05 12.46
CA ALA A 189 -30.67 4.26 12.01
C ALA A 189 -32.14 4.03 11.60
N GLN A 190 -32.69 2.81 11.73
CA GLN A 190 -34.04 2.39 11.33
C GLN A 190 -34.34 2.59 9.81
N ARG A 191 -33.29 2.59 8.97
CA ARG A 191 -33.37 2.70 7.51
C ARG A 191 -33.47 1.30 6.88
N TRP A 192 -34.62 0.64 7.11
CA TRP A 192 -34.80 -0.80 6.87
C TRP A 192 -34.61 -1.22 5.41
N ASP A 193 -35.18 -0.44 4.47
CA ASP A 193 -35.10 -0.76 3.04
C ASP A 193 -33.64 -0.70 2.54
N GLU A 194 -32.93 0.33 2.94
CA GLU A 194 -31.52 0.49 2.60
C GLU A 194 -30.64 -0.57 3.27
N ALA A 195 -30.99 -1.00 4.49
CA ALA A 195 -30.29 -2.11 5.15
C ALA A 195 -30.44 -3.42 4.35
N VAL A 196 -31.66 -3.71 3.86
CA VAL A 196 -31.88 -4.89 3.00
C VAL A 196 -31.11 -4.77 1.67
N ASP A 197 -31.03 -3.59 1.07
CA ASP A 197 -30.24 -3.37 -0.15
C ASP A 197 -28.74 -3.56 0.07
N ALA A 198 -28.22 -3.10 1.22
CA ALA A 198 -26.83 -3.37 1.62
C ALA A 198 -26.59 -4.88 1.79
N LEU A 199 -27.52 -5.61 2.43
CA LEU A 199 -27.43 -7.08 2.55
C LEU A 199 -27.52 -7.80 1.20
N ARG A 200 -28.30 -7.32 0.24
CA ARG A 200 -28.28 -7.85 -1.14
C ARG A 200 -26.93 -7.69 -1.78
N THR A 201 -26.29 -6.54 -1.54
CA THR A 201 -24.94 -6.28 -2.03
C THR A 201 -23.93 -7.23 -1.38
N ALA A 202 -23.99 -7.42 -0.05
CA ALA A 202 -23.14 -8.36 0.66
C ALA A 202 -23.30 -9.80 0.11
N ARG A 203 -24.54 -10.26 -0.11
CA ARG A 203 -24.79 -11.58 -0.69
C ARG A 203 -24.19 -11.74 -2.08
N ARG A 204 -24.31 -10.73 -2.95
CA ARG A 204 -23.69 -10.77 -4.29
C ARG A 204 -22.17 -10.94 -4.23
N HIS A 205 -21.52 -10.29 -3.26
CA HIS A 205 -20.10 -10.44 -3.04
C HIS A 205 -19.73 -11.81 -2.49
N ALA A 206 -20.49 -12.37 -1.54
CA ALA A 206 -20.31 -13.73 -1.06
C ALA A 206 -20.42 -14.75 -2.21
N GLU A 207 -21.45 -14.62 -3.04
CA GLU A 207 -21.63 -15.47 -4.23
C GLU A 207 -20.52 -15.32 -5.26
N ALA A 208 -19.91 -14.13 -5.36
CA ALA A 208 -18.76 -13.91 -6.23
C ALA A 208 -17.50 -14.56 -5.68
N MET A 209 -17.31 -14.60 -4.36
CA MET A 209 -16.22 -15.36 -3.72
C MET A 209 -16.35 -16.86 -3.96
N GLU A 210 -17.54 -17.43 -3.81
CA GLU A 210 -17.78 -18.84 -4.13
C GLU A 210 -17.41 -19.17 -5.59
N ARG A 211 -17.82 -18.29 -6.53
CA ARG A 211 -17.44 -18.46 -7.95
C ARG A 211 -15.94 -18.38 -8.14
N LEU A 212 -15.24 -17.47 -7.44
CA LEU A 212 -13.79 -17.36 -7.48
C LEU A 212 -13.12 -18.67 -7.04
N TYR A 213 -13.57 -19.24 -5.92
CA TYR A 213 -13.04 -20.51 -5.42
C TYR A 213 -13.41 -21.69 -6.32
N ALA A 214 -14.63 -21.75 -6.84
CA ALA A 214 -15.07 -22.80 -7.75
C ALA A 214 -14.27 -22.79 -9.07
N GLU A 215 -13.98 -21.60 -9.59
CA GLU A 215 -13.29 -21.46 -10.87
C GLU A 215 -11.77 -21.54 -10.72
N PHE A 216 -11.18 -20.96 -9.68
CA PHE A 216 -9.73 -20.78 -9.54
C PHE A 216 -9.11 -21.53 -8.36
N GLY A 217 -9.86 -22.28 -7.55
CA GLY A 217 -9.34 -23.00 -6.39
C GLY A 217 -8.14 -23.90 -6.72
N GLY A 218 -6.98 -23.60 -6.13
CA GLY A 218 -5.70 -24.23 -6.45
C GLY A 218 -5.02 -23.72 -7.73
N ARG A 219 -5.51 -22.62 -8.30
CA ARG A 219 -4.97 -21.96 -9.51
C ARG A 219 -4.75 -20.48 -9.26
N THR A 220 -4.07 -19.81 -10.18
CA THR A 220 -3.80 -18.37 -10.13
C THR A 220 -4.94 -17.60 -10.82
N PHE A 221 -5.55 -16.67 -10.09
CA PHE A 221 -6.46 -15.65 -10.61
C PHE A 221 -5.65 -14.45 -11.13
N ARG A 222 -6.11 -13.81 -12.21
CA ARG A 222 -5.50 -12.59 -12.76
C ARG A 222 -6.52 -11.46 -12.78
N TYR A 223 -6.08 -10.29 -12.31
CA TYR A 223 -6.85 -9.06 -12.44
C TYR A 223 -6.84 -8.60 -13.91
N THR A 224 -7.94 -7.98 -14.35
CA THR A 224 -8.13 -7.48 -15.72
C THR A 224 -8.28 -5.96 -15.77
N ALA A 225 -8.51 -5.31 -14.63
CA ALA A 225 -8.55 -3.84 -14.56
C ALA A 225 -7.19 -3.24 -14.96
N GLY A 226 -7.18 -2.28 -15.87
CA GLY A 226 -5.96 -1.77 -16.52
C GLY A 226 -4.90 -1.20 -15.58
N LEU A 227 -5.28 -0.78 -14.35
CA LEU A 227 -4.34 -0.35 -13.31
C LEU A 227 -3.70 -1.53 -12.56
N PHE A 228 -4.25 -2.75 -12.68
CA PHE A 228 -3.84 -3.94 -11.93
C PHE A 228 -3.67 -5.20 -12.81
N ASP A 229 -3.62 -5.05 -14.13
CA ASP A 229 -3.58 -6.13 -15.13
C ASP A 229 -2.33 -7.04 -15.08
N LEU A 230 -1.29 -6.62 -14.38
CA LEU A 230 -0.09 -7.43 -14.12
C LEU A 230 -0.14 -8.15 -12.77
N LEU A 231 -1.19 -7.93 -11.98
CA LEU A 231 -1.36 -8.63 -10.72
C LEU A 231 -2.00 -10.00 -10.92
N ALA A 232 -1.54 -10.93 -10.12
CA ALA A 232 -2.08 -12.26 -10.01
C ALA A 232 -2.08 -12.68 -8.54
N ALA A 233 -3.08 -13.46 -8.15
CA ALA A 233 -3.20 -14.00 -6.80
C ALA A 233 -3.47 -15.50 -6.87
N ASP A 234 -2.76 -16.28 -6.07
CA ASP A 234 -3.04 -17.72 -5.95
C ASP A 234 -4.28 -17.89 -5.08
N VAL A 235 -5.26 -18.57 -5.63
CA VAL A 235 -6.50 -18.90 -4.94
C VAL A 235 -6.33 -20.25 -4.24
N PRO A 236 -6.34 -20.29 -2.90
CA PRO A 236 -6.20 -21.55 -2.18
C PRO A 236 -7.37 -22.49 -2.50
N LYS A 237 -7.15 -23.79 -2.36
CA LYS A 237 -8.26 -24.74 -2.36
C LYS A 237 -9.06 -24.53 -1.05
N PRO A 238 -10.40 -24.53 -1.10
CA PRO A 238 -11.19 -24.51 0.11
C PRO A 238 -10.79 -25.69 1.04
N GLU A 239 -10.57 -25.41 2.30
CA GLU A 239 -10.22 -26.42 3.32
C GLU A 239 -11.47 -27.05 3.93
N THR A 240 -12.63 -26.40 3.80
CA THR A 240 -13.92 -26.81 4.35
C THR A 240 -15.00 -26.72 3.28
N ASP A 241 -16.10 -27.43 3.51
CA ASP A 241 -17.32 -27.34 2.68
C ASP A 241 -18.14 -26.06 3.00
N ASP A 242 -17.83 -25.34 4.09
CA ASP A 242 -18.45 -24.07 4.43
C ASP A 242 -18.03 -22.98 3.43
N THR A 243 -19.01 -22.26 2.89
CA THR A 243 -18.78 -21.25 1.85
C THR A 243 -18.95 -19.82 2.43
N ASP A 244 -18.50 -18.81 1.66
CA ASP A 244 -18.73 -17.39 2.01
C ASP A 244 -20.22 -17.06 2.11
N VAL A 245 -21.07 -17.76 1.33
CA VAL A 245 -22.53 -17.63 1.43
C VAL A 245 -23.05 -18.26 2.73
N ASP A 246 -22.52 -19.39 3.17
CA ASP A 246 -22.89 -19.99 4.45
C ASP A 246 -22.54 -19.09 5.62
N ASP A 247 -21.38 -18.47 5.60
CA ASP A 247 -20.96 -17.49 6.59
C ASP A 247 -21.87 -16.25 6.60
N PHE A 248 -22.23 -15.75 5.42
CA PHE A 248 -23.19 -14.67 5.28
C PHE A 248 -24.55 -15.06 5.85
N LEU A 249 -25.10 -16.23 5.51
CA LEU A 249 -26.37 -16.72 6.03
C LEU A 249 -26.32 -16.92 7.54
N ARG A 250 -25.21 -17.42 8.07
CA ARG A 250 -24.96 -17.55 9.51
C ARG A 250 -24.96 -16.19 10.21
N CYS A 251 -24.36 -15.18 9.59
CA CYS A 251 -24.39 -13.79 10.07
C CYS A 251 -25.84 -13.26 10.13
N LEU A 252 -26.64 -13.44 9.07
CA LEU A 252 -28.06 -13.02 9.06
C LEU A 252 -28.88 -13.70 10.15
N LYS A 253 -28.64 -14.99 10.37
CA LYS A 253 -29.37 -15.80 11.35
C LYS A 253 -29.04 -15.41 12.78
N ASN A 254 -27.77 -15.20 13.08
CA ASN A 254 -27.30 -15.09 14.47
C ASN A 254 -27.19 -13.65 14.96
N ASN A 255 -27.17 -12.66 14.09
CA ASN A 255 -26.98 -11.29 14.50
C ASN A 255 -28.32 -10.62 14.87
N ARG A 256 -28.43 -10.18 16.13
CA ARG A 256 -29.64 -9.53 16.68
C ARG A 256 -29.93 -8.16 16.03
N CYS A 257 -28.97 -7.51 15.43
CA CYS A 257 -29.19 -6.24 14.71
C CYS A 257 -30.21 -6.40 13.59
N PHE A 258 -30.39 -7.63 13.05
CA PHE A 258 -31.34 -7.93 11.98
C PHE A 258 -32.70 -8.43 12.48
N ASP A 259 -32.94 -8.54 13.79
CA ASP A 259 -34.24 -9.01 14.33
C ASP A 259 -35.42 -8.21 13.79
N PRO A 260 -35.35 -6.86 13.64
CA PRO A 260 -36.45 -6.09 13.06
C PRO A 260 -36.76 -6.42 11.59
N LEU A 261 -35.80 -7.03 10.87
CA LEU A 261 -35.94 -7.39 9.45
C LEU A 261 -36.54 -8.79 9.25
N ARG A 262 -36.50 -9.67 10.28
CA ARG A 262 -36.83 -11.10 10.14
C ARG A 262 -38.26 -11.37 9.64
N GLY A 263 -39.21 -10.48 9.93
CA GLY A 263 -40.58 -10.57 9.44
C GLY A 263 -40.80 -10.10 7.98
N ARG A 264 -39.78 -9.53 7.35
CA ARG A 264 -39.86 -8.99 5.98
C ARG A 264 -39.66 -10.08 4.94
N ALA A 265 -40.51 -10.12 3.93
CA ALA A 265 -40.39 -11.10 2.84
C ALA A 265 -39.09 -10.97 2.03
N ASP A 266 -38.62 -9.72 1.80
CA ASP A 266 -37.38 -9.44 1.07
C ASP A 266 -36.12 -9.88 1.87
N PHE A 267 -36.13 -9.73 3.18
CA PHE A 267 -35.06 -10.25 4.05
C PHE A 267 -35.09 -11.79 4.11
N GLN A 268 -36.29 -12.40 4.23
CA GLN A 268 -36.43 -13.86 4.24
C GLN A 268 -35.93 -14.48 2.93
N ALA A 269 -36.19 -13.83 1.79
CA ALA A 269 -35.64 -14.25 0.51
C ALA A 269 -34.09 -14.22 0.48
N LEU A 270 -33.47 -13.24 1.15
CA LEU A 270 -32.01 -13.17 1.30
C LEU A 270 -31.44 -14.24 2.26
N ALA A 271 -32.19 -14.60 3.29
CA ALA A 271 -31.80 -15.58 4.29
C ALA A 271 -32.05 -17.04 3.85
N SER A 272 -32.69 -17.23 2.71
CA SER A 272 -32.97 -18.57 2.18
C SER A 272 -31.72 -19.13 1.51
N PRO A 273 -31.37 -20.41 1.77
CA PRO A 273 -30.37 -21.14 0.98
C PRO A 273 -30.77 -21.12 -0.51
N ARG A 274 -29.77 -21.20 -1.41
CA ARG A 274 -30.09 -21.43 -2.83
C ARG A 274 -30.92 -22.71 -2.94
N CYS A 275 -32.08 -22.67 -3.58
CA CYS A 275 -32.70 -23.87 -4.09
C CYS A 275 -31.67 -24.51 -5.03
N GLY A 276 -31.16 -25.70 -4.66
CA GLY A 276 -30.15 -26.40 -5.40
C GLY A 276 -30.54 -26.52 -6.87
N SER A 277 -29.64 -26.08 -7.75
CA SER A 277 -29.66 -26.38 -9.18
C SER A 277 -28.90 -27.66 -9.42
#